data_22d7f1e63e9a06366c5e4115af440098
#
_entry.id   22d7f1e63e9a06366c5e4115af440098
#
_cell.length_a   1.000
_cell.length_b   1.000
_cell.length_c   1.000
_cell.angle_alpha   90.00
_cell.angle_beta   90.00
_cell.angle_gamma   90.00
#
_symmetry.space_group_name_H-M   'P 1'
#
loop_
_entity.id
_entity.type
_entity.pdbx_description
1 polymer ?
#
loop_
_entity_poly.entity_id
_entity_poly.type
_entity_poly.pdbx_seq_one_letter_code
_entity_poly.pdbx_strand_id
1 'polypeptide(L)'
;IELPESARALGQLGAELILVTNGNMDPYGPVHRTAIMARAQENQAFAVMVNRVGDGDEGLVFAGGSAAIDPFGRTLFEAGRTECRQVVELDLDLLRTVRRDYDYLSDRRLLLVGEQIEHSDGRRELLIP
;
A
#
# COMPACT_ATOMS: atom_id res chain seq x y z
N ILE A 1 -0.25 4.29 -6.56
CA ILE A 1 0.69 4.25 -5.42
C ILE A 1 1.52 5.53 -5.31
N GLU A 2 1.87 6.18 -6.42
CA GLU A 2 2.67 7.39 -6.43
C GLU A 2 1.99 8.54 -5.68
N LEU A 3 0.71 8.75 -5.94
CA LEU A 3 -0.08 9.78 -5.29
C LEU A 3 -0.61 9.28 -3.94
N PRO A 4 -0.44 10.04 -2.85
CA PRO A 4 -0.81 9.59 -1.51
C PRO A 4 -2.32 9.54 -1.26
N GLU A 5 -3.12 10.28 -2.02
CA GLU A 5 -4.54 10.48 -1.75
C GLU A 5 -5.34 9.18 -1.75
N SER A 6 -5.08 8.27 -2.70
CA SER A 6 -5.78 7.00 -2.79
C SER A 6 -5.56 6.12 -1.56
N ALA A 7 -4.29 5.98 -1.14
CA ALA A 7 -3.95 5.22 0.06
C ALA A 7 -4.47 5.91 1.32
N ARG A 8 -4.46 7.25 1.35
CA ARG A 8 -5.01 8.04 2.45
C ARG A 8 -6.52 7.85 2.58
N ALA A 9 -7.26 7.80 1.46
CA ALA A 9 -8.69 7.49 1.45
C ALA A 9 -8.97 6.12 2.05
N LEU A 10 -8.23 5.09 1.62
CA LEU A 10 -8.34 3.74 2.19
C LEU A 10 -8.02 3.71 3.68
N GLY A 11 -6.95 4.38 4.11
CA GLY A 11 -6.59 4.50 5.52
C GLY A 11 -7.66 5.24 6.35
N GLN A 12 -8.30 6.25 5.78
CA GLN A 12 -9.41 6.98 6.41
C GLN A 12 -10.66 6.10 6.57
N LEU A 13 -10.89 5.21 5.62
CA LEU A 13 -11.95 4.18 5.68
C LEU A 13 -11.60 3.01 6.62
N GLY A 14 -10.41 3.00 7.20
CA GLY A 14 -9.97 2.00 8.17
C GLY A 14 -9.32 0.77 7.56
N ALA A 15 -8.77 0.85 6.35
CA ALA A 15 -8.04 -0.26 5.76
C ALA A 15 -6.90 -0.73 6.66
N GLU A 16 -6.78 -2.04 6.83
CA GLU A 16 -5.72 -2.71 7.57
C GLU A 16 -4.65 -3.28 6.64
N LEU A 17 -5.03 -3.52 5.38
CA LEU A 17 -4.18 -4.00 4.31
C LEU A 17 -4.48 -3.22 3.02
N ILE A 18 -3.44 -2.68 2.40
CA ILE A 18 -3.49 -2.01 1.11
C ILE A 18 -2.88 -2.94 0.07
N LEU A 19 -3.67 -3.38 -0.90
CA LEU A 19 -3.22 -4.19 -2.03
C LEU A 19 -3.02 -3.31 -3.25
N VAL A 20 -1.86 -3.43 -3.89
CA VAL A 20 -1.50 -2.66 -5.08
C VAL A 20 -1.13 -3.61 -6.22
N THR A 21 -1.95 -3.65 -7.25
CA THR A 21 -1.58 -4.25 -8.53
C THR A 21 -0.83 -3.20 -9.35
N ASN A 22 0.37 -3.53 -9.82
CA ASN A 22 1.27 -2.54 -10.40
C ASN A 22 1.82 -2.99 -11.75
N GLY A 23 2.11 -2.03 -12.61
CA GLY A 23 2.76 -2.21 -13.90
C GLY A 23 3.97 -1.28 -14.06
N ASN A 24 4.69 -1.05 -12.97
CA ASN A 24 5.84 -0.16 -12.94
C ASN A 24 7.02 -0.72 -13.75
N MET A 25 7.69 0.18 -14.46
CA MET A 25 8.78 -0.11 -15.38
C MET A 25 10.06 0.66 -15.01
N ASP A 26 11.17 0.25 -15.60
CA ASP A 26 12.43 0.99 -15.46
C ASP A 26 12.32 2.42 -16.03
N PRO A 27 12.97 3.40 -15.39
CA PRO A 27 13.81 3.30 -14.21
C PRO A 27 13.08 3.54 -12.86
N TYR A 28 11.76 3.45 -12.83
CA TYR A 28 10.91 3.92 -11.72
C TYR A 28 10.73 2.92 -10.56
N GLY A 29 11.41 1.76 -10.59
CA GLY A 29 11.37 0.79 -9.49
C GLY A 29 11.61 1.41 -8.11
N PRO A 30 12.68 2.20 -7.89
CA PRO A 30 12.94 2.84 -6.60
C PRO A 30 11.86 3.82 -6.13
N VAL A 31 11.19 4.50 -7.07
CA VAL A 31 10.08 5.43 -6.76
C VAL A 31 8.92 4.67 -6.13
N HIS A 32 8.49 3.58 -6.76
CA HIS A 32 7.37 2.78 -6.28
C HIS A 32 7.71 2.04 -4.99
N ARG A 33 8.95 1.60 -4.83
CA ARG A 33 9.43 1.00 -3.58
C ARG A 33 9.34 1.98 -2.41
N THR A 34 9.80 3.19 -2.60
CA THR A 34 9.70 4.24 -1.58
C THR A 34 8.25 4.58 -1.28
N ALA A 35 7.42 4.69 -2.31
CA ALA A 35 6.02 5.01 -2.18
C ALA A 35 5.27 3.95 -1.35
N ILE A 36 5.44 2.65 -1.64
CA ILE A 36 4.70 1.59 -0.91
C ILE A 36 5.07 1.57 0.57
N MET A 37 6.33 1.79 0.92
CA MET A 37 6.78 1.89 2.31
C MET A 37 6.13 3.07 3.03
N ALA A 38 6.08 4.24 2.38
CA ALA A 38 5.42 5.41 2.91
C ALA A 38 3.92 5.18 3.09
N ARG A 39 3.23 4.55 2.11
CA ARG A 39 1.78 4.26 2.20
C ARG A 39 1.46 3.32 3.37
N ALA A 40 2.28 2.31 3.62
CA ALA A 40 2.14 1.43 4.78
C ALA A 40 2.27 2.21 6.10
N GLN A 41 3.35 2.96 6.25
CA GLN A 41 3.67 3.68 7.47
C GLN A 41 2.66 4.77 7.79
N GLU A 42 2.38 5.68 6.86
CA GLU A 42 1.54 6.85 7.08
C GLU A 42 0.06 6.53 7.30
N ASN A 43 -0.38 5.32 6.88
CA ASN A 43 -1.74 4.82 7.10
C ASN A 43 -1.80 3.74 8.18
N GLN A 44 -0.64 3.39 8.78
CA GLN A 44 -0.53 2.33 9.80
C GLN A 44 -1.27 1.06 9.38
N ALA A 45 -1.00 0.61 8.15
CA ALA A 45 -1.58 -0.56 7.51
C ALA A 45 -0.47 -1.43 6.91
N PHE A 46 -0.72 -2.72 6.75
CA PHE A 46 0.10 -3.53 5.85
C PHE A 46 -0.07 -3.05 4.41
N ALA A 47 0.96 -3.21 3.61
CA ALA A 47 0.87 -2.96 2.17
C ALA A 47 1.54 -4.08 1.39
N VAL A 48 0.86 -4.56 0.36
CA VAL A 48 1.40 -5.56 -0.57
C VAL A 48 1.29 -5.01 -1.98
N MET A 49 2.42 -4.88 -2.64
CA MET A 49 2.51 -4.48 -4.03
C MET A 49 2.96 -5.66 -4.87
N VAL A 50 2.18 -5.98 -5.91
CA VAL A 50 2.53 -7.00 -6.91
C VAL A 50 2.81 -6.30 -8.23
N ASN A 51 4.05 -6.37 -8.70
CA ASN A 51 4.47 -5.74 -9.94
C ASN A 51 4.80 -6.79 -11.00
N ARG A 52 4.69 -6.39 -12.26
CA ARG A 52 5.11 -7.19 -13.41
C ARG A 52 6.62 -7.31 -13.50
N VAL A 53 7.08 -8.38 -14.15
CA VAL A 53 8.48 -8.62 -14.51
C VAL A 53 8.60 -8.90 -16.00
N GLY A 54 9.81 -8.79 -16.52
CA GLY A 54 10.12 -9.09 -17.93
C GLY A 54 9.88 -7.92 -18.88
N ASP A 55 9.97 -8.21 -20.15
CA ASP A 55 9.86 -7.23 -21.21
C ASP A 55 8.38 -6.94 -21.52
N GLY A 56 8.09 -5.69 -21.84
CA GLY A 56 6.82 -5.22 -22.38
C GLY A 56 6.97 -4.80 -23.85
N ASP A 57 5.90 -4.23 -24.37
CA ASP A 57 5.90 -3.68 -25.73
C ASP A 57 6.78 -2.42 -25.82
N GLU A 58 7.22 -2.07 -27.03
CA GLU A 58 7.95 -0.84 -27.33
C GLU A 58 9.25 -0.64 -26.51
N GLY A 59 9.89 -1.73 -26.09
CA GLY A 59 11.14 -1.69 -25.31
C GLY A 59 10.96 -1.36 -23.83
N LEU A 60 9.75 -1.41 -23.32
CA LEU A 60 9.50 -1.31 -21.88
C LEU A 60 10.08 -2.54 -21.16
N VAL A 61 10.64 -2.31 -19.99
CA VAL A 61 11.11 -3.38 -19.09
C VAL A 61 10.44 -3.19 -17.74
N PHE A 62 9.66 -4.19 -17.29
CA PHE A 62 9.00 -4.11 -15.99
C PHE A 62 10.00 -4.31 -14.88
N ALA A 63 9.94 -3.42 -13.89
CA ALA A 63 10.93 -3.28 -12.84
C ALA A 63 10.93 -4.43 -11.81
N GLY A 64 9.88 -5.25 -11.76
CA GLY A 64 9.74 -6.25 -10.69
C GLY A 64 9.58 -5.58 -9.32
N GLY A 65 10.25 -6.13 -8.29
CA GLY A 65 10.25 -5.53 -6.97
C GLY A 65 8.90 -5.61 -6.25
N SER A 66 8.11 -6.67 -6.49
CA SER A 66 6.92 -6.96 -5.67
C SER A 66 7.31 -7.03 -4.20
N ALA A 67 6.54 -6.44 -3.31
CA ALA A 67 6.93 -6.32 -1.91
C ALA A 67 5.75 -6.42 -0.95
N ALA A 68 6.04 -6.89 0.27
CA ALA A 68 5.14 -6.83 1.41
C ALA A 68 5.80 -5.97 2.51
N ILE A 69 5.05 -5.02 3.03
CA ILE A 69 5.52 -4.00 3.96
C ILE A 69 4.64 -4.02 5.20
N ASP A 70 5.26 -3.91 6.38
CA ASP A 70 4.56 -3.83 7.65
C ASP A 70 4.08 -2.38 7.95
N PRO A 71 3.22 -2.18 8.97
CA PRO A 71 2.71 -0.87 9.35
C PRO A 71 3.76 0.13 9.85
N PHE A 72 5.00 -0.29 10.12
CA PHE A 72 6.14 0.59 10.41
C PHE A 72 6.93 0.99 9.16
N GLY A 73 6.52 0.53 7.97
CA GLY A 73 7.24 0.75 6.72
C GLY A 73 8.43 -0.20 6.53
N ARG A 74 8.54 -1.29 7.31
CA ARG A 74 9.62 -2.27 7.18
C ARG A 74 9.26 -3.30 6.11
N THR A 75 10.25 -3.71 5.33
CA THR A 75 10.07 -4.75 4.32
C THR A 75 10.00 -6.13 4.98
N LEU A 76 8.88 -6.81 4.82
CA LEU A 76 8.69 -8.22 5.20
C LEU A 76 9.20 -9.15 4.10
N PHE A 77 8.99 -8.76 2.85
CA PHE A 77 9.43 -9.48 1.66
C PHE A 77 9.64 -8.50 0.50
N GLU A 78 10.62 -8.77 -0.33
CA GLU A 78 10.86 -8.06 -1.58
C GLU A 78 11.33 -9.06 -2.65
N ALA A 79 10.62 -9.12 -3.76
CA ALA A 79 10.98 -9.94 -4.91
C ALA A 79 12.04 -9.24 -5.77
N GLY A 80 12.79 -10.03 -6.52
CA GLY A 80 13.69 -9.55 -7.56
C GLY A 80 12.96 -9.20 -8.86
N ARG A 81 13.69 -9.40 -9.97
CA ARG A 81 13.25 -9.09 -11.34
C ARG A 81 12.79 -10.33 -12.13
N THR A 82 12.59 -11.45 -11.45
CA THR A 82 12.14 -12.70 -12.04
C THR A 82 10.80 -13.10 -11.46
N GLU A 83 10.04 -13.91 -12.19
CA GLU A 83 8.80 -14.47 -11.70
C GLU A 83 9.03 -15.23 -10.39
N CYS A 84 8.18 -14.96 -9.42
CA CYS A 84 8.19 -15.69 -8.17
C CYS A 84 6.77 -15.83 -7.62
N ARG A 85 6.59 -16.83 -6.76
CA ARG A 85 5.41 -17.00 -5.92
C ARG A 85 5.87 -17.08 -4.48
N GLN A 86 5.36 -16.20 -3.64
CA GLN A 86 5.71 -16.15 -2.22
C GLN A 86 4.46 -16.03 -1.37
N VAL A 87 4.44 -16.79 -0.28
CA VAL A 87 3.46 -16.62 0.80
C VAL A 87 4.15 -15.80 1.89
N VAL A 88 3.49 -14.72 2.31
CA VAL A 88 3.96 -13.85 3.38
C VAL A 88 2.92 -13.86 4.48
N GLU A 89 3.33 -14.16 5.70
CA GLU A 89 2.48 -14.07 6.88
C GLU A 89 2.42 -12.64 7.38
N LEU A 90 1.21 -12.14 7.65
CA LEU A 90 0.96 -10.81 8.18
C LEU A 90 0.39 -10.95 9.59
N ASP A 91 1.14 -10.53 10.60
CA ASP A 91 0.69 -10.50 11.99
C ASP A 91 -0.25 -9.30 12.22
N LEU A 92 -1.54 -9.53 12.14
CA LEU A 92 -2.55 -8.48 12.31
C LEU A 92 -2.58 -7.87 13.73
N ASP A 93 -2.05 -8.54 14.74
CA ASP A 93 -1.94 -7.96 16.10
C ASP A 93 -0.91 -6.82 16.15
N LEU A 94 0.01 -6.77 15.17
CA LEU A 94 0.92 -5.66 14.99
C LEU A 94 0.19 -4.33 14.72
N LEU A 95 -0.96 -4.35 14.04
CA LEU A 95 -1.78 -3.16 13.79
C LEU A 95 -2.23 -2.50 15.09
N ARG A 96 -2.68 -3.30 16.06
CA ARG A 96 -3.09 -2.79 17.38
C ARG A 96 -1.92 -2.18 18.12
N THR A 97 -0.75 -2.82 18.07
CA THR A 97 0.47 -2.34 18.71
C THR A 97 0.91 -1.01 18.12
N VAL A 98 1.00 -0.92 16.80
CA VAL A 98 1.42 0.31 16.10
C VAL A 98 0.49 1.47 16.40
N ARG A 99 -0.83 1.25 16.30
CA ARG A 99 -1.84 2.28 16.54
C ARG A 99 -1.94 2.73 17.99
N ARG A 100 -1.58 1.86 18.95
CA ARG A 100 -1.51 2.22 20.36
C ARG A 100 -0.25 3.03 20.68
N ASP A 101 0.89 2.60 20.17
CA ASP A 101 2.21 3.13 20.57
C ASP A 101 2.59 4.38 19.77
N TYR A 102 2.01 4.55 18.58
CA TYR A 102 2.34 5.63 17.66
C TYR A 102 1.15 5.96 16.74
N ASP A 103 0.15 6.64 17.30
CA ASP A 103 -1.16 6.83 16.65
C ASP A 103 -1.17 7.98 15.62
N TYR A 104 -0.58 7.76 14.45
CA TYR A 104 -0.65 8.72 13.33
C TYR A 104 -2.08 8.97 12.86
N LEU A 105 -2.98 8.01 13.04
CA LEU A 105 -4.35 8.15 12.55
C LEU A 105 -5.12 9.20 13.32
N SER A 106 -4.90 9.32 14.64
CA SER A 106 -5.51 10.35 15.47
C SER A 106 -4.82 11.71 15.35
N ASP A 107 -3.52 11.74 15.02
CA ASP A 107 -2.75 12.97 14.86
C ASP A 107 -3.01 13.71 13.55
N ARG A 108 -3.76 13.11 12.63
CA ARG A 108 -4.07 13.72 11.35
C ARG A 108 -4.81 15.05 11.51
N ARG A 109 -4.28 16.09 10.88
CA ARG A 109 -4.88 17.44 10.85
C ARG A 109 -5.71 17.71 9.60
N LEU A 110 -5.37 17.00 8.51
CA LEU A 110 -6.06 17.12 7.23
C LEU A 110 -6.81 15.83 6.95
N LEU A 111 -8.08 15.95 6.63
CA LEU A 111 -8.93 14.86 6.18
C LEU A 111 -9.27 15.06 4.70
N LEU A 112 -9.39 13.98 3.97
CA LEU A 112 -9.99 14.03 2.65
C LEU A 112 -11.47 14.34 2.81
N VAL A 113 -11.93 15.41 2.22
CA VAL A 113 -13.34 15.78 2.24
C VAL A 113 -14.08 15.01 1.17
N GLY A 114 -15.13 14.32 1.55
CA GLY A 114 -15.96 13.51 0.66
C GLY A 114 -17.14 12.91 1.39
N GLU A 115 -18.02 12.28 0.66
CA GLU A 115 -19.15 11.54 1.22
C GLU A 115 -18.69 10.13 1.56
N GLN A 116 -18.78 9.75 2.84
CA GLN A 116 -18.53 8.39 3.29
C GLN A 116 -19.82 7.59 3.28
N ILE A 117 -19.83 6.50 2.53
CA ILE A 117 -20.97 5.59 2.42
C ILE A 117 -20.58 4.26 3.08
N GLU A 118 -21.40 3.80 4.01
CA GLU A 118 -21.30 2.47 4.59
C GLU A 118 -22.44 1.60 4.07
N HIS A 119 -22.09 0.48 3.44
CA HIS A 119 -23.03 -0.47 2.89
C HIS A 119 -23.41 -1.54 3.92
N SER A 120 -24.57 -2.16 3.74
CA SER A 120 -25.07 -3.21 4.65
C SER A 120 -24.21 -4.48 4.68
N ASP A 121 -23.36 -4.69 3.69
CA ASP A 121 -22.38 -5.78 3.62
C ASP A 121 -21.04 -5.45 4.32
N GLY A 122 -20.94 -4.29 4.97
CA GLY A 122 -19.75 -3.81 5.65
C GLY A 122 -18.73 -3.10 4.74
N ARG A 123 -19.00 -2.99 3.45
CA ARG A 123 -18.18 -2.23 2.52
C ARG A 123 -18.28 -0.74 2.81
N ARG A 124 -17.16 -0.05 2.76
CA ARG A 124 -17.07 1.41 2.93
C ARG A 124 -16.48 2.07 1.69
N GLU A 125 -17.04 3.19 1.31
CA GLU A 125 -16.59 4.00 0.17
C GLU A 125 -16.40 5.45 0.63
N LEU A 126 -15.47 6.15 0.01
CA LEU A 126 -15.28 7.58 0.14
C LEU A 126 -15.37 8.19 -1.27
N LEU A 127 -16.45 8.91 -1.52
CA LEU A 127 -16.62 9.66 -2.76
C LEU A 127 -15.98 11.04 -2.59
N ILE A 128 -14.90 11.27 -3.31
CA ILE A 128 -14.20 12.56 -3.33
C ILE A 128 -14.69 13.33 -4.55
N PRO A 129 -15.13 14.59 -4.38
CA PRO A 129 -15.64 15.43 -5.48
C PRO A 129 -14.59 15.78 -6.52
#